data_1bbfad8291200dffb9c6d71afb2c76ed
#
_entry.id   1bbfad8291200dffb9c6d71afb2c76ed
#
_cell.length_a   1.000
_cell.length_b   1.000
_cell.length_c   1.000
_cell.angle_alpha   90.00
_cell.angle_beta   90.00
_cell.angle_gamma   90.00
#
_symmetry.space_group_name_H-M   'P 1'
#
loop_
_entity.id
_entity.type
_entity.pdbx_description
1 polymer ?
#
loop_
_entity_poly.entity_id
_entity_poly.type
_entity_poly.pdbx_seq_one_letter_code
_entity_poly.pdbx_strand_id
1 'polypeptide(L)'
;MGLAAAASQTTNPWLLLLLIGVACLAVAARRSVQPWANAFRIYLWLGVVMVVIRVAFRILLGGGDGGRVLLDLPRVPLPHWALGLHLLGPVTQDALLAGLYDGLRLAAIVICIGAANALANPKRLLRSVPPALYEIGSALVVAVSVLPQLVESARRVRAAQALRGGETGRVRGLRRLLVPVLEDALERSLALAAGMDTRGYGRTSGATPRERRTTGTLMLLGLGGICVGVYAGLDGTTPGWLGRPMLAAGVLVSVAGMYAAGRRVGRSRYRPAPWLWPELVVALSGGVVAAAAWWISRHQLDVAYPSVSVAPALSGLAIAAAAAALAGALCAPPAVVRAEAAA
;
A
#
# COMPACT_ATOMS: atom_id res chain seq x y z
N MET A 1 6.38 -1.18 4.65
CA MET A 1 5.96 -2.37 3.86
C MET A 1 6.37 -3.69 4.53
N GLY A 2 7.60 -3.85 5.05
CA GLY A 2 8.01 -5.07 5.78
C GLY A 2 7.10 -5.44 6.96
N LEU A 3 6.64 -4.45 7.74
CA LEU A 3 5.65 -4.66 8.81
C LEU A 3 4.31 -5.20 8.30
N ALA A 4 3.81 -4.69 7.15
CA ALA A 4 2.58 -5.18 6.55
C ALA A 4 2.73 -6.63 6.05
N ALA A 5 3.88 -6.96 5.44
CA ALA A 5 4.22 -8.32 5.04
C ALA A 5 4.30 -9.26 6.25
N ALA A 6 4.88 -8.81 7.36
CA ALA A 6 4.92 -9.58 8.60
C ALA A 6 3.52 -9.79 9.19
N ALA A 7 2.68 -8.75 9.23
CA ALA A 7 1.30 -8.84 9.72
C ALA A 7 0.45 -9.81 8.89
N SER A 8 0.73 -9.95 7.59
CA SER A 8 0.02 -10.92 6.72
C SER A 8 0.36 -12.38 7.01
N GLN A 9 1.48 -12.66 7.69
CA GLN A 9 1.99 -14.01 7.96
C GLN A 9 1.63 -14.55 9.35
N THR A 10 0.83 -13.81 10.14
CA THR A 10 0.48 -14.22 11.49
C THR A 10 -0.94 -13.81 11.87
N THR A 11 -1.55 -14.58 12.76
CA THR A 11 -2.81 -14.23 13.45
C THR A 11 -2.59 -14.01 14.94
N ASN A 12 -1.35 -14.07 15.42
CA ASN A 12 -1.03 -13.90 16.85
C ASN A 12 -1.34 -12.45 17.30
N PRO A 13 -2.29 -12.24 18.22
CA PRO A 13 -2.74 -10.90 18.61
C PRO A 13 -1.62 -10.06 19.23
N TRP A 14 -0.75 -10.68 20.06
CA TRP A 14 0.35 -9.96 20.69
C TRP A 14 1.36 -9.42 19.69
N LEU A 15 1.68 -10.26 18.70
CA LEU A 15 2.61 -9.88 17.64
C LEU A 15 2.01 -8.80 16.73
N LEU A 16 0.72 -8.90 16.42
CA LEU A 16 0.00 -7.88 15.64
C LEU A 16 -0.08 -6.55 16.38
N LEU A 17 -0.41 -6.55 17.68
CA LEU A 17 -0.42 -5.33 18.51
C LEU A 17 0.96 -4.68 18.57
N LEU A 18 2.02 -5.48 18.68
CA LEU A 18 3.38 -4.99 18.71
C LEU A 18 3.77 -4.36 17.35
N LEU A 19 3.41 -4.97 16.22
CA LEU A 19 3.62 -4.39 14.88
C LEU A 19 2.84 -3.07 14.70
N ILE A 20 1.59 -3.01 15.16
CA ILE A 20 0.78 -1.79 15.17
C ILE A 20 1.46 -0.72 16.02
N GLY A 21 1.93 -1.07 17.23
CA GLY A 21 2.65 -0.16 18.12
C GLY A 21 3.89 0.44 17.48
N VAL A 22 4.73 -0.39 16.83
CA VAL A 22 5.90 0.07 16.09
C VAL A 22 5.51 0.99 14.93
N ALA A 23 4.46 0.66 14.16
CA ALA A 23 3.98 1.49 13.08
C ALA A 23 3.48 2.86 13.58
N CYS A 24 2.72 2.89 14.67
CA CYS A 24 2.25 4.12 15.31
C CYS A 24 3.41 4.97 15.84
N LEU A 25 4.39 4.36 16.51
CA LEU A 25 5.59 5.05 17.00
C LEU A 25 6.41 5.64 15.85
N ALA A 26 6.61 4.88 14.77
CA ALA A 26 7.30 5.36 13.57
C ALA A 26 6.63 6.62 12.99
N VAL A 27 5.29 6.60 12.88
CA VAL A 27 4.54 7.76 12.40
C VAL A 27 4.60 8.91 13.39
N ALA A 28 4.42 8.67 14.69
CA ALA A 28 4.47 9.71 15.73
C ALA A 28 5.83 10.41 15.76
N ALA A 29 6.93 9.65 15.64
CA ALA A 29 8.29 10.16 15.68
C ALA A 29 8.72 10.91 14.39
N ARG A 30 8.17 10.50 13.22
CA ARG A 30 8.72 10.89 11.90
C ARG A 30 7.72 11.52 10.94
N ARG A 31 6.44 11.70 11.33
CA ARG A 31 5.47 12.35 10.45
C ARG A 31 5.90 13.78 10.08
N SER A 32 5.73 14.13 8.82
CA SER A 32 5.90 15.49 8.33
C SER A 32 4.68 16.36 8.67
N VAL A 33 4.85 17.69 8.63
CA VAL A 33 3.74 18.66 8.80
C VAL A 33 2.78 18.69 7.59
N GLN A 34 3.04 17.89 6.58
CA GLN A 34 2.29 17.86 5.32
C GLN A 34 0.85 17.32 5.49
N PRO A 35 -0.13 17.78 4.68
CA PRO A 35 -1.54 17.42 4.82
C PRO A 35 -1.83 15.90 4.78
N TRP A 36 -1.06 15.15 4.00
CA TRP A 36 -1.23 13.69 3.88
C TRP A 36 -0.80 12.91 5.13
N ALA A 37 0.05 13.51 5.99
CA ALA A 37 0.42 12.88 7.26
C ALA A 37 -0.76 12.77 8.23
N ASN A 38 -1.76 13.64 8.08
CA ASN A 38 -2.98 13.60 8.88
C ASN A 38 -3.92 12.44 8.46
N ALA A 39 -3.74 11.91 7.25
CA ALA A 39 -4.52 10.78 6.76
C ALA A 39 -4.29 9.49 7.59
N PHE A 40 -3.19 9.38 8.35
CA PHE A 40 -2.93 8.22 9.20
C PHE A 40 -4.05 7.95 10.22
N ARG A 41 -4.69 9.01 10.73
CA ARG A 41 -5.84 8.89 11.62
C ARG A 41 -7.01 8.14 11.00
N ILE A 42 -7.21 8.29 9.69
CA ILE A 42 -8.24 7.57 8.93
C ILE A 42 -7.91 6.07 8.89
N TYR A 43 -6.64 5.70 8.71
CA TYR A 43 -6.22 4.30 8.70
C TYR A 43 -6.36 3.63 10.06
N LEU A 44 -6.12 4.37 11.17
CA LEU A 44 -6.39 3.86 12.52
C LEU A 44 -7.88 3.59 12.72
N TRP A 45 -8.73 4.55 12.33
CA TRP A 45 -10.18 4.39 12.42
C TRP A 45 -10.66 3.23 11.54
N LEU A 46 -10.13 3.13 10.30
CA LEU A 46 -10.44 2.03 9.39
C LEU A 46 -10.01 0.67 9.98
N GLY A 47 -8.88 0.61 10.68
CA GLY A 47 -8.45 -0.58 11.41
C GLY A 47 -9.45 -1.01 12.47
N VAL A 48 -9.96 -0.08 13.28
CA VAL A 48 -11.00 -0.35 14.26
C VAL A 48 -12.29 -0.85 13.61
N VAL A 49 -12.71 -0.20 12.53
CA VAL A 49 -13.90 -0.61 11.76
C VAL A 49 -13.74 -2.03 11.21
N MET A 50 -12.54 -2.40 10.71
CA MET A 50 -12.27 -3.76 10.23
C MET A 50 -12.42 -4.81 11.33
N VAL A 51 -11.91 -4.53 12.54
CA VAL A 51 -12.09 -5.42 13.70
C VAL A 51 -13.57 -5.57 14.04
N VAL A 52 -14.30 -4.47 14.13
CA VAL A 52 -15.75 -4.49 14.43
C VAL A 52 -16.53 -5.26 13.38
N ILE A 53 -16.27 -5.02 12.10
CA ILE A 53 -16.93 -5.74 11.02
C ILE A 53 -16.63 -7.24 11.10
N ARG A 54 -15.38 -7.65 11.33
CA ARG A 54 -15.03 -9.07 11.42
C ARG A 54 -15.72 -9.77 12.58
N VAL A 55 -15.74 -9.14 13.75
CA VAL A 55 -16.45 -9.68 14.92
C VAL A 55 -17.96 -9.74 14.67
N ALA A 56 -18.54 -8.68 14.08
CA ALA A 56 -19.95 -8.66 13.72
C ALA A 56 -20.32 -9.76 12.73
N PHE A 57 -19.50 -9.99 11.69
CA PHE A 57 -19.72 -11.10 10.75
C PHE A 57 -19.64 -12.48 11.42
N ARG A 58 -18.75 -12.68 12.39
CA ARG A 58 -18.65 -13.93 13.14
C ARG A 58 -19.91 -14.16 14.00
N ILE A 59 -20.47 -13.12 14.57
CA ILE A 59 -21.73 -13.19 15.33
C ILE A 59 -22.91 -13.48 14.39
N LEU A 60 -22.97 -12.79 13.24
CA LEU A 60 -24.08 -12.90 12.30
C LEU A 60 -24.12 -14.23 11.56
N LEU A 61 -22.97 -14.78 11.16
CA LEU A 61 -22.89 -16.00 10.36
C LEU A 61 -22.77 -17.28 11.24
N GLY A 62 -22.78 -17.16 12.56
CA GLY A 62 -22.76 -18.28 13.48
C GLY A 62 -21.52 -19.15 13.30
N GLY A 63 -20.49 -18.96 14.07
CA GLY A 63 -19.33 -19.85 14.06
C GLY A 63 -19.61 -21.09 14.91
N GLY A 64 -19.81 -22.25 14.30
CA GLY A 64 -19.93 -23.53 15.00
C GLY A 64 -18.62 -24.09 15.57
N ASP A 65 -17.63 -23.22 15.77
CA ASP A 65 -16.35 -23.59 16.35
C ASP A 65 -16.57 -23.81 17.85
N GLY A 66 -16.38 -24.99 18.36
CA GLY A 66 -16.53 -25.40 19.77
C GLY A 66 -16.25 -24.32 20.84
N GLY A 67 -16.22 -24.71 22.08
CA GLY A 67 -15.95 -23.80 23.17
C GLY A 67 -17.20 -23.39 23.95
N ARG A 68 -17.02 -22.51 24.97
CA ARG A 68 -18.10 -22.08 25.86
C ARG A 68 -19.06 -21.15 25.13
N VAL A 69 -20.35 -21.53 25.10
CA VAL A 69 -21.42 -20.68 24.56
C VAL A 69 -21.60 -19.48 25.48
N LEU A 70 -21.46 -18.27 24.94
CA LEU A 70 -21.65 -17.00 25.66
C LEU A 70 -23.06 -16.47 25.50
N LEU A 71 -23.60 -16.59 24.27
CA LEU A 71 -24.96 -16.18 23.93
C LEU A 71 -25.59 -17.24 23.01
N ASP A 72 -26.75 -17.73 23.40
CA ASP A 72 -27.52 -18.63 22.54
C ASP A 72 -28.55 -17.81 21.78
N LEU A 73 -28.21 -17.50 20.51
CA LEU A 73 -29.10 -16.77 19.62
C LEU A 73 -29.90 -17.76 18.75
N PRO A 74 -31.19 -17.47 18.48
CA PRO A 74 -32.02 -18.34 17.64
C PRO A 74 -31.43 -18.44 16.22
N ARG A 75 -31.32 -19.67 15.71
CA ARG A 75 -30.88 -19.95 14.34
C ARG A 75 -31.99 -19.58 13.36
N VAL A 76 -31.74 -18.65 12.48
CA VAL A 76 -32.65 -18.32 11.39
C VAL A 76 -32.15 -19.02 10.12
N PRO A 77 -32.87 -20.06 9.63
CA PRO A 77 -32.50 -20.73 8.40
C PRO A 77 -32.70 -19.79 7.21
N LEU A 78 -31.67 -19.63 6.40
CA LEU A 78 -31.77 -18.89 5.14
C LEU A 78 -32.44 -19.75 4.05
N PRO A 79 -33.04 -19.13 3.01
CA PRO A 79 -33.64 -19.85 1.88
C PRO A 79 -32.64 -20.78 1.21
N HIS A 80 -33.12 -21.83 0.56
CA HIS A 80 -32.34 -22.92 -0.07
C HIS A 80 -31.24 -22.46 -1.05
N TRP A 81 -31.37 -21.27 -1.65
CA TRP A 81 -30.34 -20.68 -2.53
C TRP A 81 -29.06 -20.22 -1.78
N ALA A 82 -29.10 -20.08 -0.47
CA ALA A 82 -27.98 -19.66 0.37
C ALA A 82 -27.14 -20.84 0.88
N LEU A 83 -27.15 -21.99 0.23
CA LEU A 83 -26.26 -23.14 0.47
C LEU A 83 -26.15 -23.60 1.94
N GLY A 84 -27.25 -23.56 2.71
CA GLY A 84 -27.27 -24.03 4.10
C GLY A 84 -26.62 -23.09 5.11
N LEU A 85 -26.34 -21.84 4.75
CA LEU A 85 -25.92 -20.82 5.71
C LEU A 85 -27.06 -20.52 6.69
N HIS A 86 -26.73 -20.52 7.97
CA HIS A 86 -27.64 -20.09 9.03
C HIS A 86 -27.25 -18.69 9.48
N LEU A 87 -28.23 -17.80 9.60
CA LEU A 87 -28.03 -16.49 10.19
C LEU A 87 -28.25 -16.62 11.71
N LEU A 88 -27.34 -16.04 12.48
CA LEU A 88 -27.31 -16.17 13.92
C LEU A 88 -27.10 -17.63 14.35
N GLY A 89 -26.84 -17.84 15.62
CA GLY A 89 -26.55 -19.15 16.19
C GLY A 89 -25.87 -18.97 17.55
N PRO A 90 -25.48 -20.05 18.22
CA PRO A 90 -24.78 -19.93 19.48
C PRO A 90 -23.44 -19.21 19.27
N VAL A 91 -23.28 -18.05 19.89
CA VAL A 91 -22.03 -17.29 19.88
C VAL A 91 -21.10 -17.91 20.91
N THR A 92 -20.04 -18.55 20.43
CA THR A 92 -19.02 -19.18 21.28
C THR A 92 -17.87 -18.22 21.55
N GLN A 93 -17.19 -18.40 22.66
CA GLN A 93 -16.00 -17.65 23.00
C GLN A 93 -14.93 -17.79 21.91
N ASP A 94 -14.74 -18.98 21.40
CA ASP A 94 -13.75 -19.29 20.38
C ASP A 94 -14.06 -18.59 19.06
N ALA A 95 -15.33 -18.50 18.68
CA ALA A 95 -15.75 -17.77 17.47
C ALA A 95 -15.46 -16.25 17.60
N LEU A 96 -15.70 -15.66 18.76
CA LEU A 96 -15.42 -14.23 19.01
C LEU A 96 -13.91 -13.96 18.97
N LEU A 97 -13.10 -14.80 19.62
CA LEU A 97 -11.66 -14.66 19.63
C LEU A 97 -11.07 -14.85 18.22
N ALA A 98 -11.55 -15.85 17.47
CA ALA A 98 -11.15 -16.05 16.07
C ALA A 98 -11.48 -14.82 15.21
N GLY A 99 -12.68 -14.26 15.36
CA GLY A 99 -13.08 -13.01 14.69
C GLY A 99 -12.18 -11.82 15.06
N LEU A 100 -11.81 -11.73 16.35
CA LEU A 100 -10.90 -10.71 16.84
C LEU A 100 -9.49 -10.86 16.26
N TYR A 101 -8.95 -12.09 16.21
CA TYR A 101 -7.60 -12.36 15.66
C TYR A 101 -7.54 -12.05 14.16
N ASP A 102 -8.54 -12.49 13.40
CA ASP A 102 -8.66 -12.17 11.99
C ASP A 102 -8.85 -10.68 11.73
N GLY A 103 -9.71 -10.03 12.53
CA GLY A 103 -9.95 -8.59 12.47
C GLY A 103 -8.69 -7.79 12.77
N LEU A 104 -7.95 -8.18 13.81
CA LEU A 104 -6.69 -7.54 14.21
C LEU A 104 -5.61 -7.70 13.14
N ARG A 105 -5.54 -8.86 12.47
CA ARG A 105 -4.64 -9.09 11.33
C ARG A 105 -4.91 -8.11 10.20
N LEU A 106 -6.17 -7.97 9.78
CA LEU A 106 -6.56 -7.02 8.73
C LEU A 106 -6.27 -5.58 9.15
N ALA A 107 -6.62 -5.22 10.39
CA ALA A 107 -6.34 -3.91 10.96
C ALA A 107 -4.83 -3.61 10.95
N ALA A 108 -3.98 -4.57 11.38
CA ALA A 108 -2.54 -4.41 11.38
C ALA A 108 -1.99 -4.16 9.98
N ILE A 109 -2.44 -4.91 8.97
CA ILE A 109 -2.05 -4.70 7.57
C ILE A 109 -2.42 -3.29 7.11
N VAL A 110 -3.66 -2.88 7.32
CA VAL A 110 -4.18 -1.56 6.91
C VAL A 110 -3.43 -0.42 7.61
N ILE A 111 -3.19 -0.54 8.92
CA ILE A 111 -2.46 0.45 9.71
C ILE A 111 -0.99 0.54 9.27
N CYS A 112 -0.33 -0.59 9.00
CA CYS A 112 1.05 -0.61 8.51
C CYS A 112 1.17 0.01 7.11
N ILE A 113 0.20 -0.23 6.20
CA ILE A 113 0.13 0.44 4.90
C ILE A 113 -0.14 1.93 5.08
N GLY A 114 -1.06 2.29 5.97
CA GLY A 114 -1.34 3.68 6.33
C GLY A 114 -0.13 4.43 6.89
N ALA A 115 0.67 3.76 7.72
CA ALA A 115 1.93 4.29 8.23
C ALA A 115 2.94 4.53 7.09
N ALA A 116 3.08 3.59 6.16
CA ALA A 116 3.93 3.75 5.00
C ALA A 116 3.48 4.93 4.12
N ASN A 117 2.17 5.09 3.88
CA ASN A 117 1.62 6.20 3.10
C ASN A 117 1.81 7.55 3.82
N ALA A 118 1.65 7.60 5.15
CA ALA A 118 1.82 8.83 5.92
C ALA A 118 3.28 9.29 5.98
N LEU A 119 4.23 8.36 5.96
CA LEU A 119 5.67 8.63 5.98
C LEU A 119 6.24 8.86 4.58
N ALA A 120 5.60 8.30 3.54
CA ALA A 120 6.04 8.44 2.16
C ALA A 120 5.76 9.84 1.62
N ASN A 121 6.77 10.45 1.01
CA ASN A 121 6.59 11.68 0.25
C ASN A 121 6.36 11.33 -1.23
N PRO A 122 5.13 11.55 -1.77
CA PRO A 122 4.81 11.16 -3.14
C PRO A 122 5.73 11.81 -4.18
N LYS A 123 6.16 13.06 -3.96
CA LYS A 123 7.09 13.75 -4.85
C LYS A 123 8.48 13.11 -4.88
N ARG A 124 8.95 12.55 -3.75
CA ARG A 124 10.22 11.82 -3.68
C ARG A 124 10.12 10.44 -4.32
N LEU A 125 8.99 9.74 -4.11
CA LEU A 125 8.73 8.45 -4.76
C LEU A 125 8.74 8.57 -6.29
N LEU A 126 8.21 9.66 -6.84
CA LEU A 126 8.23 9.91 -8.28
C LEU A 126 9.66 10.09 -8.83
N ARG A 127 10.62 10.55 -8.02
CA ARG A 127 12.02 10.64 -8.43
C ARG A 127 12.70 9.28 -8.55
N SER A 128 12.20 8.24 -7.87
CA SER A 128 12.73 6.88 -7.93
C SER A 128 12.17 6.06 -9.11
N VAL A 129 11.27 6.62 -9.90
CA VAL A 129 10.75 5.96 -11.10
C VAL A 129 11.90 5.65 -12.06
N PRO A 130 12.01 4.39 -12.53
CA PRO A 130 13.07 3.98 -13.45
C PRO A 130 13.10 4.87 -14.70
N PRO A 131 14.29 5.19 -15.24
CA PRO A 131 14.42 6.01 -16.43
C PRO A 131 13.68 5.46 -17.66
N ALA A 132 13.47 4.14 -17.71
CA ALA A 132 12.68 3.50 -18.76
C ALA A 132 11.22 4.00 -18.81
N LEU A 133 10.67 4.44 -17.70
CA LEU A 133 9.32 4.96 -17.56
C LEU A 133 9.29 6.50 -17.47
N TYR A 134 10.27 7.17 -18.10
CA TYR A 134 10.42 8.62 -18.03
C TYR A 134 9.16 9.39 -18.45
N GLU A 135 8.53 8.98 -19.56
CA GLU A 135 7.30 9.64 -20.05
C GLU A 135 6.15 9.52 -19.05
N ILE A 136 5.93 8.31 -18.52
CA ILE A 136 4.92 8.06 -17.47
C ILE A 136 5.29 8.80 -16.18
N GLY A 137 6.57 8.77 -15.81
CA GLY A 137 7.09 9.47 -14.65
C GLY A 137 6.87 10.99 -14.73
N SER A 138 7.13 11.61 -15.88
CA SER A 138 6.90 13.03 -16.10
C SER A 138 5.42 13.39 -16.06
N ALA A 139 4.56 12.60 -16.72
CA ALA A 139 3.11 12.78 -16.67
C ALA A 139 2.58 12.67 -15.23
N LEU A 140 3.08 11.71 -14.46
CA LEU A 140 2.67 11.51 -13.06
C LEU A 140 3.15 12.64 -12.14
N VAL A 141 4.35 13.18 -12.36
CA VAL A 141 4.85 14.37 -11.63
C VAL A 141 3.95 15.57 -11.90
N VAL A 142 3.57 15.79 -13.16
CA VAL A 142 2.63 16.85 -13.55
C VAL A 142 1.28 16.63 -12.87
N ALA A 143 0.70 15.44 -12.96
CA ALA A 143 -0.59 15.10 -12.35
C ALA A 143 -0.60 15.39 -10.82
N VAL A 144 0.42 14.90 -10.10
CA VAL A 144 0.53 15.10 -8.64
C VAL A 144 0.75 16.58 -8.27
N SER A 145 1.42 17.37 -9.14
CA SER A 145 1.63 18.80 -8.89
C SER A 145 0.40 19.65 -9.22
N VAL A 146 -0.40 19.24 -10.21
CA VAL A 146 -1.62 19.95 -10.65
C VAL A 146 -2.81 19.68 -9.73
N LEU A 147 -2.90 18.48 -9.13
CA LEU A 147 -4.02 18.11 -8.27
C LEU A 147 -4.33 19.11 -7.14
N PRO A 148 -3.36 19.60 -6.34
CA PRO A 148 -3.63 20.62 -5.33
C PRO A 148 -4.14 21.94 -5.93
N GLN A 149 -3.65 22.31 -7.12
CA GLN A 149 -4.07 23.53 -7.82
C GLN A 149 -5.52 23.43 -8.28
N LEU A 150 -5.96 22.25 -8.77
CA LEU A 150 -7.37 22.00 -9.11
C LEU A 150 -8.29 22.13 -7.89
N VAL A 151 -7.87 21.58 -6.74
CA VAL A 151 -8.63 21.71 -5.48
C VAL A 151 -8.75 23.18 -5.08
N GLU A 152 -7.70 23.95 -5.23
CA GLU A 152 -7.69 25.37 -4.92
C GLU A 152 -8.57 26.18 -5.90
N SER A 153 -8.50 25.87 -7.20
CA SER A 153 -9.40 26.44 -8.21
C SER A 153 -10.86 26.14 -7.89
N ALA A 154 -11.19 24.89 -7.54
CA ALA A 154 -12.53 24.50 -7.13
C ALA A 154 -13.02 25.27 -5.88
N ARG A 155 -12.14 25.51 -4.91
CA ARG A 155 -12.46 26.31 -3.72
C ARG A 155 -12.73 27.78 -4.08
N ARG A 156 -11.91 28.38 -4.96
CA ARG A 156 -12.11 29.76 -5.43
C ARG A 156 -13.44 29.91 -6.16
N VAL A 157 -13.75 28.99 -7.09
CA VAL A 157 -15.02 28.99 -7.83
C VAL A 157 -16.21 28.85 -6.88
N ARG A 158 -16.14 27.96 -5.89
CA ARG A 158 -17.19 27.81 -4.87
C ARG A 158 -17.37 29.08 -4.06
N ALA A 159 -16.29 29.71 -3.61
CA ALA A 159 -16.36 30.97 -2.86
C ALA A 159 -17.00 32.09 -3.71
N ALA A 160 -16.60 32.20 -4.98
CA ALA A 160 -17.20 33.18 -5.90
C ALA A 160 -18.70 32.93 -6.16
N GLN A 161 -19.13 31.67 -6.25
CA GLN A 161 -20.55 31.31 -6.40
C GLN A 161 -21.34 31.60 -5.13
N ALA A 162 -20.80 31.38 -3.94
CA ALA A 162 -21.44 31.71 -2.67
C ALA A 162 -21.74 33.24 -2.58
N LEU A 163 -20.81 34.07 -3.03
CA LEU A 163 -20.98 35.52 -3.05
C LEU A 163 -22.07 35.99 -4.04
N ARG A 164 -22.37 35.21 -5.08
CA ARG A 164 -23.41 35.52 -6.09
C ARG A 164 -24.82 35.04 -5.70
N GLY A 165 -25.02 34.51 -4.49
CA GLY A 165 -26.34 34.18 -3.94
C GLY A 165 -27.08 33.05 -4.64
N GLY A 166 -26.37 32.14 -5.31
CA GLY A 166 -26.99 31.09 -6.11
C GLY A 166 -27.44 29.87 -5.30
N GLU A 167 -28.70 29.83 -4.90
CA GLU A 167 -29.39 28.57 -4.60
C GLU A 167 -29.50 27.75 -5.88
N THR A 168 -28.72 26.71 -6.02
CA THR A 168 -28.74 25.87 -7.22
C THR A 168 -28.99 24.42 -6.86
N GLY A 169 -29.97 23.82 -7.56
CA GLY A 169 -30.19 22.37 -7.48
C GLY A 169 -28.87 21.59 -7.74
N ARG A 170 -28.72 20.47 -7.10
CA ARG A 170 -27.48 19.65 -7.00
C ARG A 170 -26.73 19.46 -8.35
N VAL A 171 -27.46 19.22 -9.44
CA VAL A 171 -26.89 18.99 -10.79
C VAL A 171 -26.43 20.28 -11.45
N ARG A 172 -27.22 21.36 -11.37
CA ARG A 172 -26.86 22.67 -11.92
C ARG A 172 -25.68 23.29 -11.17
N GLY A 173 -25.61 23.10 -9.85
CA GLY A 173 -24.48 23.53 -9.03
C GLY A 173 -23.18 22.83 -9.40
N LEU A 174 -23.23 21.54 -9.68
CA LEU A 174 -22.07 20.77 -10.12
C LEU A 174 -21.55 21.24 -11.49
N ARG A 175 -22.43 21.45 -12.46
CA ARG A 175 -22.05 21.98 -13.80
C ARG A 175 -21.43 23.38 -13.71
N ARG A 176 -22.00 24.28 -12.91
CA ARG A 176 -21.47 25.65 -12.69
C ARG A 176 -20.09 25.62 -12.01
N LEU A 177 -19.78 24.58 -11.21
CA LEU A 177 -18.46 24.38 -10.61
C LEU A 177 -17.49 23.77 -11.60
N LEU A 178 -17.89 22.70 -12.31
CA LEU A 178 -16.99 21.92 -13.15
C LEU A 178 -16.51 22.71 -14.38
N VAL A 179 -17.40 23.44 -15.05
CA VAL A 179 -17.03 24.14 -16.29
C VAL A 179 -15.89 25.16 -16.06
N PRO A 180 -15.96 26.11 -15.11
CA PRO A 180 -14.87 27.04 -14.88
C PRO A 180 -13.59 26.39 -14.36
N VAL A 181 -13.71 25.30 -13.57
CA VAL A 181 -12.53 24.56 -13.07
C VAL A 181 -11.83 23.83 -14.21
N LEU A 182 -12.59 23.22 -15.15
CA LEU A 182 -12.02 22.56 -16.32
C LEU A 182 -11.40 23.57 -17.30
N GLU A 183 -12.01 24.72 -17.48
CA GLU A 183 -11.48 25.81 -18.31
C GLU A 183 -10.13 26.32 -17.76
N ASP A 184 -10.04 26.64 -16.47
CA ASP A 184 -8.79 27.00 -15.77
C ASP A 184 -7.74 25.88 -15.86
N ALA A 185 -8.16 24.61 -15.74
CA ALA A 185 -7.28 23.46 -15.88
C ALA A 185 -6.72 23.29 -17.30
N LEU A 186 -7.57 23.49 -18.31
CA LEU A 186 -7.18 23.40 -19.72
C LEU A 186 -6.19 24.50 -20.09
N GLU A 187 -6.47 25.74 -19.72
CA GLU A 187 -5.59 26.89 -19.96
C GLU A 187 -4.21 26.66 -19.34
N ARG A 188 -4.16 26.20 -18.08
CA ARG A 188 -2.89 25.86 -17.41
C ARG A 188 -2.17 24.70 -18.06
N SER A 189 -2.89 23.68 -18.53
CA SER A 189 -2.27 22.52 -19.19
C SER A 189 -1.64 22.93 -20.51
N LEU A 190 -2.26 23.82 -21.27
CA LEU A 190 -1.71 24.37 -22.52
C LEU A 190 -0.48 25.24 -22.25
N ALA A 191 -0.51 26.11 -21.26
CA ALA A 191 0.63 26.92 -20.86
C ALA A 191 1.81 26.05 -20.38
N LEU A 192 1.52 24.98 -19.61
CA LEU A 192 2.54 24.03 -19.16
C LEU A 192 3.13 23.25 -20.34
N ALA A 193 2.28 22.78 -21.26
CA ALA A 193 2.72 22.06 -22.46
C ALA A 193 3.63 22.94 -23.34
N ALA A 194 3.26 24.20 -23.56
CA ALA A 194 4.10 25.15 -24.31
C ALA A 194 5.46 25.37 -23.61
N GLY A 195 5.47 25.52 -22.27
CA GLY A 195 6.70 25.66 -21.50
C GLY A 195 7.56 24.38 -21.48
N MET A 196 6.95 23.19 -21.59
CA MET A 196 7.67 21.93 -21.72
C MET A 196 8.27 21.76 -23.11
N ASP A 197 7.54 22.13 -24.15
CA ASP A 197 8.02 22.04 -25.56
C ASP A 197 9.24 22.93 -25.79
N THR A 198 9.21 24.18 -25.28
CA THR A 198 10.38 25.09 -25.35
C THR A 198 11.63 24.52 -24.66
N ARG A 199 11.46 23.68 -23.64
CA ARG A 199 12.55 22.99 -22.92
C ARG A 199 12.95 21.67 -23.55
N GLY A 200 12.33 21.25 -24.65
CA GLY A 200 12.62 20.01 -25.36
C GLY A 200 12.09 18.74 -24.68
N TYR A 201 11.11 18.87 -23.79
CA TYR A 201 10.42 17.69 -23.24
C TYR A 201 9.61 17.01 -24.35
N GLY A 202 9.55 15.67 -24.31
CA GLY A 202 8.80 14.89 -25.30
C GLY A 202 9.57 14.57 -26.60
N ARG A 203 10.78 15.12 -26.78
CA ARG A 203 11.64 14.70 -27.87
C ARG A 203 12.08 13.27 -27.63
N THR A 204 11.73 12.36 -28.55
CA THR A 204 12.11 10.95 -28.49
C THR A 204 13.63 10.84 -28.44
N SER A 205 14.16 10.18 -27.40
CA SER A 205 15.53 9.71 -27.40
C SER A 205 15.74 8.91 -28.70
N GLY A 206 16.80 9.19 -29.47
CA GLY A 206 17.06 8.61 -30.78
C GLY A 206 17.29 7.10 -30.78
N ALA A 207 16.43 6.34 -30.11
CA ALA A 207 16.45 4.89 -30.05
C ALA A 207 16.07 4.34 -31.43
N THR A 208 16.96 3.52 -32.04
CA THR A 208 16.71 2.87 -33.30
C THR A 208 15.50 1.93 -33.23
N PRO A 209 14.80 1.70 -34.37
CA PRO A 209 13.65 0.77 -34.42
C PRO A 209 13.98 -0.65 -33.89
N ARG A 210 15.21 -1.11 -34.14
CA ARG A 210 15.70 -2.40 -33.62
C ARG A 210 15.76 -2.40 -32.09
N GLU A 211 16.26 -1.36 -31.50
CA GLU A 211 16.39 -1.24 -30.04
C GLU A 211 15.02 -1.15 -29.34
N ARG A 212 14.05 -0.46 -29.94
CA ARG A 212 12.67 -0.46 -29.43
C ARG A 212 12.05 -1.86 -29.48
N ARG A 213 12.27 -2.59 -30.57
CA ARG A 213 11.79 -3.98 -30.71
C ARG A 213 12.44 -4.90 -29.68
N THR A 214 13.76 -4.89 -29.53
CA THR A 214 14.45 -5.75 -28.55
C THR A 214 14.02 -5.47 -27.11
N THR A 215 13.84 -4.22 -26.74
CA THR A 215 13.34 -3.87 -25.41
C THR A 215 11.88 -4.29 -25.23
N GLY A 216 11.05 -4.08 -26.23
CA GLY A 216 9.65 -4.51 -26.22
C GLY A 216 9.51 -6.03 -26.12
N THR A 217 10.29 -6.79 -26.90
CA THR A 217 10.27 -8.27 -26.83
C THR A 217 10.75 -8.78 -25.48
N LEU A 218 11.81 -8.22 -24.91
CA LEU A 218 12.27 -8.58 -23.56
C LEU A 218 11.20 -8.32 -22.50
N MET A 219 10.52 -7.17 -22.55
CA MET A 219 9.45 -6.85 -21.61
C MET A 219 8.24 -7.78 -21.77
N LEU A 220 7.84 -8.09 -23.01
CA LEU A 220 6.74 -9.02 -23.28
C LEU A 220 7.07 -10.45 -22.86
N LEU A 221 8.28 -10.94 -23.16
CA LEU A 221 8.73 -12.26 -22.71
C LEU A 221 8.83 -12.34 -21.18
N GLY A 222 9.35 -11.29 -20.56
CA GLY A 222 9.41 -11.21 -19.10
C GLY A 222 8.02 -11.20 -18.46
N LEU A 223 7.07 -10.41 -19.00
CA LEU A 223 5.69 -10.40 -18.53
C LEU A 223 5.01 -11.75 -18.73
N GLY A 224 5.18 -12.36 -19.91
CA GLY A 224 4.67 -13.70 -20.20
C GLY A 224 5.22 -14.75 -19.22
N GLY A 225 6.53 -14.69 -18.92
CA GLY A 225 7.18 -15.56 -17.91
C GLY A 225 6.61 -15.36 -16.51
N ILE A 226 6.33 -14.12 -16.11
CA ILE A 226 5.68 -13.82 -14.83
C ILE A 226 4.25 -14.38 -14.80
N CYS A 227 3.45 -14.17 -15.85
CA CYS A 227 2.08 -14.70 -15.93
C CYS A 227 2.05 -16.23 -15.84
N VAL A 228 2.90 -16.92 -16.62
CA VAL A 228 3.03 -18.37 -16.59
C VAL A 228 3.51 -18.86 -15.22
N GLY A 229 4.52 -18.20 -14.64
CA GLY A 229 5.06 -18.57 -13.34
C GLY A 229 4.06 -18.39 -12.19
N VAL A 230 3.25 -17.33 -12.23
CA VAL A 230 2.15 -17.12 -11.25
C VAL A 230 1.07 -18.17 -11.43
N TYR A 231 0.63 -18.42 -12.66
CA TYR A 231 -0.38 -19.44 -12.94
C TYR A 231 0.08 -20.83 -12.45
N ALA A 232 1.28 -21.23 -12.85
CA ALA A 232 1.85 -22.51 -12.44
C ALA A 232 2.11 -22.62 -10.92
N GLY A 233 2.34 -21.49 -10.24
CA GLY A 233 2.47 -21.45 -8.79
C GLY A 233 1.16 -21.62 -8.04
N LEU A 234 0.02 -21.31 -8.67
CA LEU A 234 -1.33 -21.48 -8.13
C LEU A 234 -1.92 -22.85 -8.47
N ASP A 235 -1.51 -23.42 -9.60
CA ASP A 235 -1.96 -24.74 -10.05
C ASP A 235 -1.05 -25.82 -9.47
N GLY A 236 -1.58 -26.67 -8.57
CA GLY A 236 -0.86 -27.78 -7.93
C GLY A 236 -0.49 -28.93 -8.87
N THR A 237 -0.97 -28.94 -10.13
CA THR A 237 -0.76 -30.02 -11.11
C THR A 237 0.41 -29.75 -12.05
N THR A 238 0.92 -28.54 -12.09
CA THR A 238 1.99 -28.14 -13.00
C THR A 238 3.38 -28.60 -12.53
N PRO A 239 4.30 -28.90 -13.47
CA PRO A 239 5.69 -29.25 -13.13
C PRO A 239 6.37 -28.15 -12.31
N GLY A 240 7.12 -28.50 -11.26
CA GLY A 240 7.74 -27.56 -10.32
C GLY A 240 8.69 -26.52 -10.94
N TRP A 241 9.24 -26.80 -12.13
CA TRP A 241 10.09 -25.87 -12.88
C TRP A 241 9.30 -24.72 -13.56
N LEU A 242 8.00 -24.91 -13.81
CA LEU A 242 7.15 -23.86 -14.39
C LEU A 242 6.70 -22.82 -13.34
N GLY A 243 6.66 -23.15 -12.07
CA GLY A 243 6.24 -22.25 -10.99
C GLY A 243 7.31 -21.23 -10.62
N ARG A 244 7.98 -21.45 -9.49
CA ARG A 244 8.96 -20.49 -8.93
C ARG A 244 10.14 -20.15 -9.85
N PRO A 245 10.80 -21.13 -10.56
CA PRO A 245 11.90 -20.80 -11.44
C PRO A 245 11.48 -19.96 -12.64
N MET A 246 10.32 -20.25 -13.24
CA MET A 246 9.80 -19.48 -14.37
C MET A 246 9.40 -18.06 -13.96
N LEU A 247 8.82 -17.91 -12.78
CA LEU A 247 8.50 -16.60 -12.20
C LEU A 247 9.79 -15.78 -11.98
N ALA A 248 10.82 -16.38 -11.40
CA ALA A 248 12.10 -15.72 -11.19
C ALA A 248 12.76 -15.32 -12.51
N ALA A 249 12.76 -16.20 -13.51
CA ALA A 249 13.27 -15.91 -14.85
C ALA A 249 12.49 -14.76 -15.52
N GLY A 250 11.16 -14.78 -15.44
CA GLY A 250 10.29 -13.72 -15.98
C GLY A 250 10.59 -12.36 -15.34
N VAL A 251 10.76 -12.31 -14.02
CA VAL A 251 11.15 -11.09 -13.30
C VAL A 251 12.53 -10.61 -13.74
N LEU A 252 13.51 -11.49 -13.83
CA LEU A 252 14.87 -11.14 -14.25
C LEU A 252 14.89 -10.57 -15.69
N VAL A 253 14.18 -11.20 -16.62
CA VAL A 253 14.08 -10.74 -18.00
C VAL A 253 13.37 -9.39 -18.08
N SER A 254 12.29 -9.18 -17.30
CA SER A 254 11.60 -7.88 -17.23
C SER A 254 12.50 -6.78 -16.70
N VAL A 255 13.24 -7.05 -15.62
CA VAL A 255 14.19 -6.11 -15.00
C VAL A 255 15.33 -5.79 -15.99
N ALA A 256 15.87 -6.80 -16.68
CA ALA A 256 16.91 -6.61 -17.69
C ALA A 256 16.40 -5.75 -18.86
N GLY A 257 15.18 -5.99 -19.36
CA GLY A 257 14.52 -5.17 -20.38
C GLY A 257 14.34 -3.72 -19.92
N MET A 258 13.88 -3.51 -18.69
CA MET A 258 13.71 -2.19 -18.11
C MET A 258 15.04 -1.45 -17.89
N TYR A 259 16.07 -2.16 -17.47
CA TYR A 259 17.42 -1.61 -17.34
C TYR A 259 18.01 -1.20 -18.69
N ALA A 260 17.87 -2.07 -19.71
CA ALA A 260 18.32 -1.78 -21.08
C ALA A 260 17.60 -0.56 -21.66
N ALA A 261 16.28 -0.42 -21.44
CA ALA A 261 15.52 0.78 -21.82
C ALA A 261 16.00 2.03 -21.07
N GLY A 262 16.25 1.91 -19.78
CA GLY A 262 16.66 3.03 -18.93
C GLY A 262 18.04 3.61 -19.27
N ARG A 263 18.99 2.78 -19.73
CA ARG A 263 20.34 3.24 -20.12
C ARG A 263 20.33 4.18 -21.34
N ARG A 264 19.28 4.16 -22.14
CA ARG A 264 19.14 4.94 -23.37
C ARG A 264 18.47 6.29 -23.16
N VAL A 265 17.82 6.48 -22.00
CA VAL A 265 17.21 7.75 -21.66
C VAL A 265 18.30 8.67 -21.11
N GLY A 266 18.69 9.68 -21.90
CA GLY A 266 19.66 10.70 -21.52
C GLY A 266 19.11 11.64 -20.45
N ARG A 267 18.99 11.16 -19.20
CA ARG A 267 18.54 11.95 -18.05
C ARG A 267 19.72 12.55 -17.32
N SER A 268 19.84 13.86 -17.33
CA SER A 268 20.79 14.56 -16.44
C SER A 268 20.31 14.46 -14.99
N ARG A 269 21.14 13.93 -14.10
CA ARG A 269 20.87 13.90 -12.66
C ARG A 269 21.44 15.16 -12.03
N TYR A 270 20.60 16.16 -11.83
CA TYR A 270 20.93 17.29 -11.01
C TYR A 270 20.70 16.92 -9.54
N ARG A 271 21.74 16.99 -8.71
CA ARG A 271 21.75 16.57 -7.28
C ARG A 271 21.30 15.12 -7.06
N PRO A 272 22.15 14.11 -7.32
CA PRO A 272 21.85 12.74 -6.92
C PRO A 272 21.71 12.69 -5.39
N ALA A 273 20.61 12.12 -4.88
CA ALA A 273 20.48 11.83 -3.46
C ALA A 273 21.20 10.50 -3.17
N PRO A 274 22.38 10.50 -2.53
CA PRO A 274 23.04 9.25 -2.16
C PRO A 274 22.24 8.54 -1.08
N TRP A 275 22.24 7.21 -1.13
CA TRP A 275 21.70 6.41 -0.04
C TRP A 275 22.64 6.54 1.15
N LEU A 276 22.12 7.05 2.25
CA LEU A 276 22.82 7.19 3.50
C LEU A 276 22.60 5.93 4.36
N TRP A 277 23.51 5.69 5.30
CA TRP A 277 23.41 4.54 6.20
C TRP A 277 22.06 4.42 6.96
N PRO A 278 21.38 5.51 7.40
CA PRO A 278 20.08 5.40 8.05
C PRO A 278 18.99 4.82 7.14
N GLU A 279 19.04 5.13 5.84
CA GLU A 279 18.09 4.59 4.86
C GLU A 279 18.28 3.09 4.64
N LEU A 280 19.55 2.65 4.64
CA LEU A 280 19.89 1.22 4.57
C LEU A 280 19.41 0.48 5.82
N VAL A 281 19.58 1.06 7.02
CA VAL A 281 19.10 0.46 8.28
C VAL A 281 17.57 0.29 8.24
N VAL A 282 16.83 1.28 7.77
CA VAL A 282 15.37 1.19 7.63
C VAL A 282 14.97 0.11 6.62
N ALA A 283 15.66 0.03 5.49
CA ALA A 283 15.37 -0.99 4.47
C ALA A 283 15.68 -2.41 4.99
N LEU A 284 16.84 -2.57 5.63
CA LEU A 284 17.27 -3.85 6.22
C LEU A 284 16.36 -4.27 7.36
N SER A 285 15.98 -3.36 8.27
CA SER A 285 15.05 -3.69 9.37
C SER A 285 13.70 -4.18 8.84
N GLY A 286 13.16 -3.54 7.79
CA GLY A 286 11.93 -4.02 7.14
C GLY A 286 12.08 -5.40 6.51
N GLY A 287 13.24 -5.68 5.88
CA GLY A 287 13.57 -7.00 5.33
C GLY A 287 13.72 -8.07 6.41
N VAL A 288 14.41 -7.78 7.49
CA VAL A 288 14.60 -8.68 8.63
C VAL A 288 13.26 -9.05 9.27
N VAL A 289 12.38 -8.07 9.47
CA VAL A 289 11.03 -8.31 10.03
C VAL A 289 10.21 -9.22 9.12
N ALA A 290 10.21 -8.96 7.81
CA ALA A 290 9.49 -9.78 6.85
C ALA A 290 10.06 -11.22 6.78
N ALA A 291 11.38 -11.36 6.80
CA ALA A 291 12.07 -12.66 6.79
C ALA A 291 11.81 -13.44 8.09
N ALA A 292 11.86 -12.77 9.25
CA ALA A 292 11.57 -13.39 10.54
C ALA A 292 10.11 -13.86 10.61
N ALA A 293 9.16 -13.05 10.16
CA ALA A 293 7.76 -13.45 10.11
C ALA A 293 7.51 -14.62 9.16
N TRP A 294 8.18 -14.64 8.00
CA TRP A 294 8.12 -15.76 7.08
C TRP A 294 8.71 -17.04 7.67
N TRP A 295 9.84 -16.92 8.41
CA TRP A 295 10.44 -18.04 9.12
C TRP A 295 9.52 -18.60 10.21
N ILE A 296 8.95 -17.71 11.05
CA ILE A 296 8.02 -18.07 12.13
C ILE A 296 6.79 -18.77 11.55
N SER A 297 6.21 -18.25 10.45
CA SER A 297 5.03 -18.83 9.80
C SER A 297 5.26 -20.23 9.23
N ARG A 298 6.54 -20.66 9.04
CA ARG A 298 6.89 -21.99 8.52
C ARG A 298 7.39 -22.97 9.55
N HIS A 299 8.05 -22.48 10.60
CA HIS A 299 8.73 -23.34 11.57
C HIS A 299 8.12 -23.28 12.97
N GLN A 300 7.30 -22.28 13.25
CA GLN A 300 6.65 -22.06 14.55
C GLN A 300 5.16 -21.78 14.34
N LEU A 301 4.44 -22.76 13.81
CA LEU A 301 3.02 -22.62 13.47
C LEU A 301 2.17 -22.22 14.69
N ASP A 302 2.47 -22.76 15.87
CA ASP A 302 1.76 -22.44 17.12
C ASP A 302 1.93 -20.97 17.54
N VAL A 303 3.06 -20.35 17.18
CA VAL A 303 3.31 -18.92 17.43
C VAL A 303 2.68 -18.06 16.33
N ALA A 304 2.78 -18.48 15.06
CA ALA A 304 2.22 -17.74 13.94
C ALA A 304 0.70 -17.76 13.91
N TYR A 305 0.11 -18.93 14.18
CA TYR A 305 -1.33 -19.20 14.11
C TYR A 305 -1.81 -19.87 15.37
N PRO A 306 -1.81 -19.15 16.52
CA PRO A 306 -2.21 -19.74 17.79
C PRO A 306 -3.66 -20.22 17.72
N SER A 307 -3.91 -21.42 18.26
CA SER A 307 -5.26 -21.92 18.44
C SER A 307 -6.01 -21.03 19.45
N VAL A 308 -7.28 -20.81 19.23
CA VAL A 308 -8.10 -19.91 20.06
C VAL A 308 -8.26 -20.42 21.51
N SER A 309 -8.10 -21.74 21.68
CA SER A 309 -8.23 -22.43 22.98
C SER A 309 -6.98 -22.31 23.87
N VAL A 310 -5.83 -21.90 23.31
CA VAL A 310 -4.54 -21.79 24.04
C VAL A 310 -4.08 -20.34 24.08
N ALA A 311 -3.52 -19.90 25.19
CA ALA A 311 -2.95 -18.57 25.30
C ALA A 311 -1.84 -18.35 24.25
N PRO A 312 -1.90 -17.29 23.43
CA PRO A 312 -0.92 -17.04 22.39
C PRO A 312 0.46 -16.77 22.97
N ALA A 313 1.45 -17.54 22.56
CA ALA A 313 2.85 -17.41 22.97
C ALA A 313 3.61 -16.43 22.06
N LEU A 314 4.62 -15.75 22.60
CA LEU A 314 5.58 -14.96 21.84
C LEU A 314 6.91 -15.71 21.77
N SER A 315 7.48 -15.82 20.57
CA SER A 315 8.84 -16.35 20.43
C SER A 315 9.89 -15.25 20.61
N GLY A 316 11.08 -15.61 21.08
CA GLY A 316 12.20 -14.67 21.17
C GLY A 316 12.56 -14.04 19.82
N LEU A 317 12.40 -14.78 18.72
CA LEU A 317 12.61 -14.29 17.35
C LEU A 317 11.58 -13.20 16.98
N ALA A 318 10.32 -13.35 17.41
CA ALA A 318 9.28 -12.34 17.17
C ALA A 318 9.59 -11.03 17.91
N ILE A 319 10.06 -11.12 19.16
CA ILE A 319 10.46 -9.95 19.94
C ILE A 319 11.70 -9.28 19.33
N ALA A 320 12.71 -10.07 18.92
CA ALA A 320 13.90 -9.55 18.25
C ALA A 320 13.59 -8.85 16.92
N ALA A 321 12.66 -9.41 16.12
CA ALA A 321 12.19 -8.79 14.89
C ALA A 321 11.48 -7.46 15.15
N ALA A 322 10.66 -7.40 16.18
CA ALA A 322 9.99 -6.17 16.58
C ALA A 322 10.96 -5.10 17.11
N ALA A 323 11.97 -5.49 17.87
CA ALA A 323 13.05 -4.60 18.30
C ALA A 323 13.85 -4.06 17.11
N ALA A 324 14.14 -4.90 16.11
CA ALA A 324 14.78 -4.47 14.86
C ALA A 324 13.91 -3.46 14.09
N ALA A 325 12.58 -3.67 14.04
CA ALA A 325 11.65 -2.72 13.43
C ALA A 325 11.66 -1.37 14.17
N LEU A 326 11.67 -1.41 15.49
CA LEU A 326 11.74 -0.20 16.33
C LEU A 326 13.04 0.55 16.12
N ALA A 327 14.17 -0.15 16.09
CA ALA A 327 15.47 0.43 15.80
C ALA A 327 15.49 1.10 14.40
N GLY A 328 14.93 0.44 13.38
CA GLY A 328 14.74 1.02 12.04
C GLY A 328 13.89 2.29 12.07
N ALA A 329 12.80 2.30 12.83
CA ALA A 329 11.93 3.47 12.96
C ALA A 329 12.64 4.66 13.65
N LEU A 330 13.48 4.39 14.64
CA LEU A 330 14.26 5.41 15.37
C LEU A 330 15.44 5.93 14.55
N CYS A 331 16.10 5.08 13.76
CA CYS A 331 17.21 5.45 12.90
C CYS A 331 16.77 6.14 11.60
N ALA A 332 15.47 6.15 11.27
CA ALA A 332 14.97 6.81 10.06
C ALA A 332 15.39 8.28 10.01
N PRO A 333 15.81 8.82 8.84
CA PRO A 333 16.21 10.22 8.73
C PRO A 333 15.04 11.15 9.06
N PRO A 334 15.31 12.34 9.67
CA PRO A 334 14.27 13.30 9.99
C PRO A 334 13.56 13.80 8.73
N ALA A 335 12.30 14.22 8.85
CA ALA A 335 11.59 14.84 7.76
C ALA A 335 12.34 16.13 7.31
N VAL A 336 12.55 16.29 6.01
CA VAL A 336 13.40 17.36 5.42
C VAL A 336 13.03 18.77 5.87
N VAL A 337 11.77 19.01 6.22
CA VAL A 337 11.30 20.33 6.72
C VAL A 337 11.89 20.71 8.08
N ARG A 338 12.34 19.73 8.89
CA ARG A 338 13.03 20.02 10.17
C ARG A 338 14.50 20.35 9.98
N ALA A 339 15.12 19.89 8.89
CA ALA A 339 16.52 20.17 8.60
C ALA A 339 16.74 21.60 8.04
N GLU A 340 15.76 22.15 7.31
CA GLU A 340 15.82 23.52 6.80
C GLU A 340 15.43 24.58 7.86
N ALA A 341 14.71 24.20 8.91
CA ALA A 341 14.38 25.08 10.04
C ALA A 341 15.46 25.08 11.14
N ALA A 342 16.45 24.19 11.06
CA ALA A 342 17.55 24.07 12.01
C ALA A 342 18.91 24.54 11.44
N ALA A 343 18.95 24.97 10.16
CA ALA A 343 20.07 25.61 9.48
C ALA A 343 19.76 27.09 9.23
#